data_47ae7041ed6b8cbc1ae662bb299cdc09
#
_entry.id   47ae7041ed6b8cbc1ae662bb299cdc09
#
_cell.length_a   1.000
_cell.length_b   1.000
_cell.length_c   1.000
_cell.angle_alpha   90.00
_cell.angle_beta   90.00
_cell.angle_gamma   90.00
#
_symmetry.space_group_name_H-M   'P 1'
#
loop_
_entity.id
_entity.type
_entity.pdbx_description
1 polymer ?
#
loop_
_entity_poly.entity_id
_entity_poly.type
_entity_poly.pdbx_seq_one_letter_code
_entity_poly.pdbx_strand_id
1 'polypeptide(L)'
;MKPGKLFVIDGTDGSGKQTQIQKLKERFDKEGIDYRAVSFPNYDSDSSALVKMYLKGEFGDDPQKISPYIASTFYAVDRYATFKKGYEDYYNNGGIILADRYTTANMVHQAGKIKDDKEREKFLNWLWDFEFNLYELPIPTQVFFLNMPIQYSQKLMQDRANKITHEEKKDIHEKNKQHLEDAYNEACKLVKKYNWCEIKCVNNCLLYTSDAA
;
A
#
# COMPACT_ATOMS: atom_id res chain seq x y z
N MET A 1 -18.44 13.44 -18.43
CA MET A 1 -18.63 13.30 -16.96
C MET A 1 -17.29 13.55 -16.30
N LYS A 2 -17.24 13.99 -15.03
CA LYS A 2 -15.96 14.11 -14.32
C LYS A 2 -15.55 12.69 -13.86
N PRO A 3 -14.27 12.31 -13.99
CA PRO A 3 -13.82 11.03 -13.45
C PRO A 3 -14.05 10.99 -11.93
N GLY A 4 -14.12 9.79 -11.39
CA GLY A 4 -14.29 9.54 -9.96
C GLY A 4 -13.12 10.05 -9.12
N LYS A 5 -13.18 9.79 -7.84
CA LYS A 5 -12.12 10.11 -6.89
C LYS A 5 -11.54 8.82 -6.32
N LEU A 6 -10.21 8.71 -6.34
CA LEU A 6 -9.48 7.61 -5.74
C LEU A 6 -8.70 8.12 -4.53
N PHE A 7 -9.07 7.66 -3.35
CA PHE A 7 -8.36 7.92 -2.11
C PHE A 7 -7.59 6.68 -1.68
N VAL A 8 -6.30 6.85 -1.44
CA VAL A 8 -5.42 5.75 -1.03
C VAL A 8 -5.04 5.91 0.43
N ILE A 9 -5.21 4.87 1.22
CA ILE A 9 -4.64 4.77 2.56
C ILE A 9 -3.42 3.88 2.47
N ASP A 10 -2.25 4.44 2.75
CA ASP A 10 -0.99 3.69 2.73
C ASP A 10 -0.23 3.87 4.04
N GLY A 11 0.81 3.08 4.23
CA GLY A 11 1.66 3.06 5.42
C GLY A 11 2.39 1.74 5.51
N THR A 12 3.44 1.70 6.30
CA THR A 12 4.20 0.46 6.54
C THR A 12 3.38 -0.60 7.28
N ASP A 13 3.88 -1.83 7.31
CA ASP A 13 3.20 -2.91 8.04
C ASP A 13 3.12 -2.59 9.53
N GLY A 14 1.99 -2.92 10.15
CA GLY A 14 1.72 -2.57 11.54
C GLY A 14 1.36 -1.11 11.81
N SER A 15 1.12 -0.28 10.77
CA SER A 15 0.73 1.14 10.95
C SER A 15 -0.74 1.37 11.31
N GLY A 16 -1.55 0.31 11.39
CA GLY A 16 -2.97 0.42 11.72
C GLY A 16 -3.89 0.71 10.55
N LYS A 17 -3.42 0.61 9.29
CA LYS A 17 -4.22 0.84 8.07
C LYS A 17 -5.58 0.17 8.11
N GLN A 18 -5.61 -1.13 8.36
CA GLN A 18 -6.84 -1.92 8.36
C GLN A 18 -7.89 -1.35 9.33
N THR A 19 -7.47 -0.95 10.54
CA THR A 19 -8.35 -0.34 11.53
C THR A 19 -8.89 1.01 11.05
N GLN A 20 -8.04 1.86 10.48
CA GLN A 20 -8.46 3.18 10.00
C GLN A 20 -9.39 3.08 8.78
N ILE A 21 -9.12 2.17 7.87
CA ILE A 21 -10.00 1.90 6.72
C ILE A 21 -11.36 1.40 7.19
N GLN A 22 -11.41 0.49 8.17
CA GLN A 22 -12.67 0.00 8.70
C GLN A 22 -13.49 1.12 9.34
N LYS A 23 -12.89 1.98 10.16
CA LYS A 23 -13.56 3.14 10.75
C LYS A 23 -14.05 4.14 9.69
N LEU A 24 -13.27 4.35 8.65
CA LEU A 24 -13.66 5.24 7.56
C LEU A 24 -14.85 4.69 6.78
N LYS A 25 -14.90 3.37 6.53
CA LYS A 25 -16.06 2.69 5.93
C LYS A 25 -17.32 2.86 6.78
N GLU A 26 -17.22 2.58 8.08
CA GLU A 26 -18.33 2.75 9.02
C GLU A 26 -18.86 4.20 9.05
N ARG A 27 -17.95 5.18 8.92
CA ARG A 27 -18.33 6.59 8.83
C ARG A 27 -19.03 6.92 7.52
N PHE A 28 -18.51 6.43 6.39
CA PHE A 28 -19.14 6.64 5.07
C PHE A 28 -20.52 6.03 5.02
N ASP A 29 -20.69 4.82 5.54
CA ASP A 29 -21.98 4.13 5.64
C ASP A 29 -22.96 4.95 6.49
N LYS A 30 -22.53 5.46 7.66
CA LYS A 30 -23.36 6.30 8.55
C LYS A 30 -23.75 7.63 7.91
N GLU A 31 -22.87 8.23 7.10
CA GLU A 31 -23.12 9.50 6.42
C GLU A 31 -23.84 9.32 5.06
N GLY A 32 -24.13 8.08 4.66
CA GLY A 32 -24.79 7.77 3.39
C GLY A 32 -23.93 8.10 2.16
N ILE A 33 -22.61 8.09 2.30
CA ILE A 33 -21.67 8.33 1.20
C ILE A 33 -21.53 7.04 0.41
N ASP A 34 -21.87 7.08 -0.90
CA ASP A 34 -21.66 5.95 -1.80
C ASP A 34 -20.16 5.83 -2.16
N TYR A 35 -19.58 4.65 -1.95
CA TYR A 35 -18.16 4.37 -2.24
C TYR A 35 -17.94 2.89 -2.56
N ARG A 36 -16.82 2.58 -3.17
CA ARG A 36 -16.30 1.21 -3.26
C ARG A 36 -14.95 1.12 -2.57
N ALA A 37 -14.79 0.11 -1.73
CA ALA A 37 -13.52 -0.20 -1.09
C ALA A 37 -12.79 -1.31 -1.87
N VAL A 38 -11.50 -1.13 -2.09
CA VAL A 38 -10.61 -2.10 -2.75
C VAL A 38 -9.34 -2.26 -1.92
N SER A 39 -8.73 -3.43 -1.97
CA SER A 39 -7.47 -3.70 -1.29
C SER A 39 -6.46 -4.32 -2.26
N PHE A 40 -5.21 -3.93 -2.14
CA PHE A 40 -4.13 -4.46 -2.95
C PHE A 40 -3.00 -5.02 -2.08
N PRO A 41 -2.56 -6.27 -2.35
CA PRO A 41 -3.06 -7.17 -3.42
C PRO A 41 -4.51 -7.62 -3.20
N ASN A 42 -5.23 -7.87 -4.30
CA ASN A 42 -6.55 -8.48 -4.24
C ASN A 42 -6.40 -10.02 -4.13
N TYR A 43 -6.20 -10.48 -2.91
CA TYR A 43 -5.91 -11.90 -2.64
C TYR A 43 -7.04 -12.85 -3.05
N ASP A 44 -8.27 -12.38 -3.18
CA ASP A 44 -9.42 -13.19 -3.60
C ASP A 44 -9.52 -13.35 -5.12
N SER A 45 -8.69 -12.59 -5.87
CA SER A 45 -8.63 -12.66 -7.33
C SER A 45 -7.49 -13.55 -7.82
N ASP A 46 -7.72 -14.26 -8.95
CA ASP A 46 -6.66 -15.00 -9.66
C ASP A 46 -5.54 -14.10 -10.16
N SER A 47 -5.82 -12.81 -10.38
CA SER A 47 -4.83 -11.82 -10.79
C SER A 47 -3.68 -11.65 -9.81
N SER A 48 -3.89 -11.98 -8.53
CA SER A 48 -2.87 -11.92 -7.48
C SER A 48 -2.01 -13.18 -7.36
N ALA A 49 -2.15 -14.15 -8.26
CA ALA A 49 -1.39 -15.42 -8.17
C ALA A 49 0.12 -15.21 -8.11
N LEU A 50 0.68 -14.39 -9.01
CA LEU A 50 2.11 -14.07 -9.03
C LEU A 50 2.57 -13.31 -7.78
N VAL A 51 1.72 -12.43 -7.25
CA VAL A 51 1.98 -11.74 -5.98
C VAL A 51 2.05 -12.75 -4.82
N LYS A 52 1.12 -13.70 -4.77
CA LYS A 52 1.11 -14.77 -3.75
C LYS A 52 2.38 -15.63 -3.82
N MET A 53 2.79 -16.03 -5.02
CA MET A 53 4.03 -16.78 -5.25
C MET A 53 5.26 -15.98 -4.79
N TYR A 54 5.32 -14.70 -5.15
CA TYR A 54 6.39 -13.80 -4.73
C TYR A 54 6.48 -13.68 -3.21
N LEU A 55 5.38 -13.40 -2.53
CA LEU A 55 5.34 -13.22 -1.08
C LEU A 55 5.63 -14.52 -0.30
N LYS A 56 5.31 -15.67 -0.89
CA LYS A 56 5.69 -16.98 -0.33
C LYS A 56 7.17 -17.34 -0.51
N GLY A 57 7.90 -16.54 -1.32
CA GLY A 57 9.30 -16.79 -1.61
C GLY A 57 9.56 -17.81 -2.71
N GLU A 58 8.58 -18.12 -3.55
CA GLU A 58 8.73 -19.10 -4.65
C GLU A 58 9.71 -18.63 -5.73
N PHE A 59 9.98 -17.32 -5.81
CA PHE A 59 10.98 -16.72 -6.70
C PHE A 59 12.29 -16.38 -5.99
N GLY A 60 12.43 -16.79 -4.71
CA GLY A 60 13.55 -16.51 -3.82
C GLY A 60 13.06 -15.93 -2.49
N ASP A 61 13.73 -16.28 -1.42
CA ASP A 61 13.36 -15.96 -0.04
C ASP A 61 13.87 -14.59 0.44
N ASP A 62 14.74 -13.95 -0.35
CA ASP A 62 15.27 -12.62 -0.08
C ASP A 62 14.65 -11.58 -1.02
N PRO A 63 13.74 -10.71 -0.53
CA PRO A 63 13.09 -9.71 -1.36
C PRO A 63 14.07 -8.70 -1.97
N GLN A 64 15.27 -8.52 -1.39
CA GLN A 64 16.28 -7.62 -1.91
C GLN A 64 16.94 -8.12 -3.21
N LYS A 65 16.93 -9.45 -3.44
CA LYS A 65 17.51 -10.07 -4.65
C LYS A 65 16.56 -10.09 -5.84
N ILE A 66 15.27 -9.89 -5.60
CA ILE A 66 14.29 -9.88 -6.68
C ILE A 66 14.17 -8.47 -7.25
N SER A 67 14.35 -8.35 -8.57
CA SER A 67 14.31 -7.05 -9.25
C SER A 67 13.06 -6.24 -8.87
N PRO A 68 13.23 -4.96 -8.48
CA PRO A 68 12.10 -4.06 -8.22
C PRO A 68 11.15 -3.94 -9.41
N TYR A 69 11.68 -3.94 -10.63
CA TYR A 69 10.90 -3.88 -11.86
C TYR A 69 10.01 -5.12 -12.01
N ILE A 70 10.58 -6.32 -11.86
CA ILE A 70 9.85 -7.58 -11.98
C ILE A 70 8.77 -7.68 -10.89
N ALA A 71 9.12 -7.46 -9.62
CA ALA A 71 8.15 -7.52 -8.54
C ALA A 71 6.99 -6.53 -8.75
N SER A 72 7.29 -5.32 -9.25
CA SER A 72 6.27 -4.31 -9.52
C SER A 72 5.26 -4.74 -10.58
N THR A 73 5.69 -5.49 -11.61
CA THR A 73 4.76 -5.97 -12.64
C THR A 73 3.70 -6.91 -12.08
N PHE A 74 4.05 -7.76 -11.11
CA PHE A 74 3.08 -8.67 -10.48
C PHE A 74 1.94 -7.91 -9.80
N TYR A 75 2.27 -6.88 -9.05
CA TYR A 75 1.28 -6.02 -8.39
C TYR A 75 0.50 -5.15 -9.37
N ALA A 76 1.15 -4.67 -10.43
CA ALA A 76 0.51 -3.84 -11.44
C ALA A 76 -0.56 -4.63 -12.24
N VAL A 77 -0.29 -5.88 -12.60
CA VAL A 77 -1.27 -6.77 -13.26
C VAL A 77 -2.48 -7.00 -12.36
N ASP A 78 -2.28 -7.24 -11.07
CA ASP A 78 -3.37 -7.40 -10.11
C ASP A 78 -4.23 -6.13 -9.99
N ARG A 79 -3.60 -4.95 -9.94
CA ARG A 79 -4.33 -3.67 -9.94
C ARG A 79 -5.14 -3.44 -11.20
N TYR A 80 -4.52 -3.68 -12.36
CA TYR A 80 -5.19 -3.53 -13.65
C TYR A 80 -6.42 -4.43 -13.76
N ALA A 81 -6.26 -5.72 -13.47
CA ALA A 81 -7.36 -6.67 -13.52
C ALA A 81 -8.48 -6.32 -12.55
N THR A 82 -8.13 -5.92 -11.33
CA THR A 82 -9.10 -5.49 -10.31
C THR A 82 -9.83 -4.21 -10.73
N PHE A 83 -9.13 -3.24 -11.33
CA PHE A 83 -9.74 -2.03 -11.86
C PHE A 83 -10.74 -2.35 -12.97
N LYS A 84 -10.29 -3.02 -14.02
CA LYS A 84 -11.10 -3.32 -15.20
C LYS A 84 -12.35 -4.14 -14.89
N LYS A 85 -12.24 -5.14 -14.01
CA LYS A 85 -13.37 -6.02 -13.66
C LYS A 85 -14.25 -5.49 -12.54
N GLY A 86 -13.68 -4.68 -11.63
CA GLY A 86 -14.32 -4.38 -10.36
C GLY A 86 -14.94 -2.98 -10.26
N TYR A 87 -14.28 -1.95 -10.75
CA TYR A 87 -14.72 -0.59 -10.45
C TYR A 87 -14.47 0.47 -11.55
N GLU A 88 -14.03 0.07 -12.75
CA GLU A 88 -13.79 1.01 -13.86
C GLU A 88 -15.04 1.83 -14.20
N ASP A 89 -16.16 1.18 -14.44
CA ASP A 89 -17.42 1.85 -14.78
C ASP A 89 -17.89 2.78 -13.66
N TYR A 90 -17.79 2.32 -12.42
CA TYR A 90 -18.16 3.11 -11.25
C TYR A 90 -17.29 4.36 -11.12
N TYR A 91 -15.97 4.21 -11.29
CA TYR A 91 -15.03 5.31 -11.27
C TYR A 91 -15.29 6.30 -12.42
N ASN A 92 -15.47 5.82 -13.64
CA ASN A 92 -15.71 6.66 -14.81
C ASN A 92 -17.05 7.44 -14.72
N ASN A 93 -17.99 6.96 -13.94
CA ASN A 93 -19.26 7.64 -13.65
C ASN A 93 -19.20 8.57 -12.41
N GLY A 94 -18.00 8.88 -11.91
CA GLY A 94 -17.83 9.85 -10.82
C GLY A 94 -17.81 9.25 -9.42
N GLY A 95 -17.72 7.91 -9.30
CA GLY A 95 -17.72 7.19 -8.02
C GLY A 95 -16.49 7.44 -7.16
N ILE A 96 -16.62 7.17 -5.87
CA ILE A 96 -15.54 7.29 -4.87
C ILE A 96 -14.94 5.92 -4.62
N ILE A 97 -13.63 5.79 -4.81
CA ILE A 97 -12.86 4.58 -4.49
C ILE A 97 -12.00 4.83 -3.26
N LEU A 98 -12.11 3.95 -2.28
CA LEU A 98 -11.23 3.89 -1.11
C LEU A 98 -10.30 2.68 -1.25
N ALA A 99 -9.01 2.92 -1.45
CA ALA A 99 -8.03 1.86 -1.66
C ALA A 99 -7.13 1.65 -0.44
N ASP A 100 -7.06 0.40 0.04
CA ASP A 100 -6.01 -0.07 0.96
C ASP A 100 -4.80 -0.45 0.14
N ARG A 101 -3.77 0.38 0.17
CA ARG A 101 -2.59 0.34 -0.72
C ARG A 101 -2.98 0.60 -2.20
N TYR A 102 -1.97 0.94 -2.98
CA TYR A 102 -2.08 1.13 -4.44
C TYR A 102 -0.69 1.06 -5.08
N THR A 103 -0.45 1.74 -6.20
CA THR A 103 0.88 1.93 -6.79
C THR A 103 1.89 2.50 -5.78
N THR A 104 1.43 3.31 -4.84
CA THR A 104 2.20 3.87 -3.74
C THR A 104 2.95 2.80 -2.94
N ALA A 105 2.36 1.63 -2.72
CA ALA A 105 3.03 0.52 -2.05
C ALA A 105 4.24 0.00 -2.86
N ASN A 106 4.15 -0.07 -4.20
CA ASN A 106 5.32 -0.39 -5.03
C ASN A 106 6.39 0.71 -4.96
N MET A 107 5.97 1.99 -4.98
CA MET A 107 6.90 3.12 -4.80
C MET A 107 7.67 2.98 -3.48
N VAL A 108 7.00 2.62 -2.39
CA VAL A 108 7.60 2.45 -1.06
C VAL A 108 8.50 1.21 -1.01
N HIS A 109 7.95 0.05 -1.30
CA HIS A 109 8.63 -1.23 -1.05
C HIS A 109 9.65 -1.60 -2.12
N GLN A 110 9.42 -1.25 -3.37
CA GLN A 110 10.32 -1.62 -4.46
C GLN A 110 11.39 -0.55 -4.71
N ALA A 111 11.05 0.76 -4.65
CA ALA A 111 12.06 1.80 -4.74
C ALA A 111 13.02 1.79 -3.54
N GLY A 112 12.54 1.42 -2.34
CA GLY A 112 13.37 1.29 -1.14
C GLY A 112 14.52 0.29 -1.29
N LYS A 113 14.43 -0.69 -2.20
CA LYS A 113 15.51 -1.63 -2.52
C LYS A 113 16.67 -0.97 -3.27
N ILE A 114 16.41 0.11 -4.00
CA ILE A 114 17.39 0.75 -4.88
C ILE A 114 18.18 1.80 -4.09
N LYS A 115 19.48 1.56 -3.90
CA LYS A 115 20.32 2.43 -3.07
C LYS A 115 20.80 3.69 -3.80
N ASP A 116 21.07 3.58 -5.11
CA ASP A 116 21.45 4.74 -5.93
C ASP A 116 20.25 5.64 -6.21
N ASP A 117 20.39 6.94 -5.91
CA ASP A 117 19.29 7.90 -6.04
C ASP A 117 18.86 8.10 -7.50
N LYS A 118 19.78 8.04 -8.46
CA LYS A 118 19.46 8.22 -9.88
C LYS A 118 18.72 7.00 -10.44
N GLU A 119 19.15 5.80 -10.07
CA GLU A 119 18.49 4.57 -10.48
C GLU A 119 17.11 4.45 -9.81
N ARG A 120 16.98 4.88 -8.57
CA ARG A 120 15.67 4.93 -7.87
C ARG A 120 14.72 5.91 -8.56
N GLU A 121 15.22 7.08 -8.98
CA GLU A 121 14.41 8.04 -9.74
C GLU A 121 13.96 7.50 -11.09
N LYS A 122 14.83 6.80 -11.82
CA LYS A 122 14.48 6.11 -13.06
C LYS A 122 13.39 5.06 -12.82
N PHE A 123 13.52 4.28 -11.75
CA PHE A 123 12.51 3.29 -11.38
C PHE A 123 11.16 3.95 -11.09
N LEU A 124 11.12 5.03 -10.30
CA LEU A 124 9.89 5.74 -9.98
C LEU A 124 9.21 6.32 -11.22
N ASN A 125 10.00 6.90 -12.15
CA ASN A 125 9.50 7.42 -13.41
C ASN A 125 8.96 6.29 -14.32
N TRP A 126 9.67 5.16 -14.39
CA TRP A 126 9.21 3.98 -15.11
C TRP A 126 7.91 3.42 -14.52
N LEU A 127 7.81 3.30 -13.19
CA LEU A 127 6.62 2.78 -12.51
C LEU A 127 5.42 3.68 -12.75
N TRP A 128 5.63 5.00 -12.71
CA TRP A 128 4.60 5.99 -13.02
C TRP A 128 4.09 5.83 -14.45
N ASP A 129 5.00 5.78 -15.42
CA ASP A 129 4.65 5.62 -16.84
C ASP A 129 3.93 4.29 -17.09
N PHE A 130 4.44 3.21 -16.50
CA PHE A 130 3.89 1.87 -16.64
C PHE A 130 2.45 1.76 -16.13
N GLU A 131 2.18 2.26 -14.93
CA GLU A 131 0.85 2.09 -14.34
C GLU A 131 -0.15 3.18 -14.75
N PHE A 132 0.29 4.42 -14.88
CA PHE A 132 -0.63 5.52 -15.13
C PHE A 132 -0.76 5.90 -16.62
N ASN A 133 0.28 5.72 -17.42
CA ASN A 133 0.21 6.01 -18.85
C ASN A 133 -0.08 4.77 -19.70
N LEU A 134 0.63 3.64 -19.46
CA LEU A 134 0.45 2.43 -20.27
C LEU A 134 -0.76 1.59 -19.83
N TYR A 135 -0.96 1.42 -18.53
CA TYR A 135 -2.12 0.70 -17.98
C TYR A 135 -3.34 1.59 -17.78
N GLU A 136 -3.19 2.91 -17.93
CA GLU A 136 -4.25 3.90 -17.76
C GLU A 136 -5.00 3.76 -16.44
N LEU A 137 -4.30 3.33 -15.38
CA LEU A 137 -4.87 3.24 -14.05
C LEU A 137 -5.14 4.63 -13.48
N PRO A 138 -6.20 4.82 -12.67
CA PRO A 138 -6.50 6.10 -12.07
C PRO A 138 -5.35 6.63 -11.21
N ILE A 139 -4.95 7.88 -11.43
CA ILE A 139 -4.03 8.57 -10.53
C ILE A 139 -4.79 8.89 -9.22
N PRO A 140 -4.22 8.60 -8.04
CA PRO A 140 -4.85 8.94 -6.78
C PRO A 140 -5.19 10.43 -6.67
N THR A 141 -6.44 10.73 -6.28
CA THR A 141 -6.85 12.10 -5.94
C THR A 141 -6.10 12.59 -4.72
N GLN A 142 -5.90 11.70 -3.72
CA GLN A 142 -5.09 11.95 -2.54
C GLN A 142 -4.59 10.62 -1.96
N VAL A 143 -3.37 10.65 -1.47
CA VAL A 143 -2.76 9.57 -0.69
C VAL A 143 -2.66 10.01 0.76
N PHE A 144 -3.20 9.23 1.68
CA PHE A 144 -3.04 9.41 3.12
C PHE A 144 -2.02 8.39 3.61
N PHE A 145 -0.88 8.87 4.06
CA PHE A 145 0.19 8.02 4.56
C PHE A 145 0.19 7.98 6.09
N LEU A 146 -0.06 6.81 6.64
CA LEU A 146 0.01 6.56 8.08
C LEU A 146 1.47 6.43 8.50
N ASN A 147 2.05 7.54 8.97
CA ASN A 147 3.44 7.56 9.42
C ASN A 147 3.56 6.98 10.84
N MET A 148 3.86 5.68 10.89
CA MET A 148 4.12 4.92 12.10
C MET A 148 5.61 4.55 12.13
N PRO A 149 6.41 5.10 13.04
CA PRO A 149 7.82 4.71 13.17
C PRO A 149 7.98 3.22 13.46
N ILE A 150 9.02 2.61 12.87
CA ILE A 150 9.23 1.14 12.84
C ILE A 150 9.16 0.51 14.22
N GLN A 151 9.74 1.15 15.23
CA GLN A 151 9.75 0.64 16.60
C GLN A 151 8.35 0.40 17.17
N TYR A 152 7.38 1.24 16.82
CA TYR A 152 5.99 1.10 17.26
C TYR A 152 5.22 0.10 16.39
N SER A 153 5.45 0.11 15.09
CA SER A 153 4.81 -0.83 14.19
C SER A 153 5.23 -2.29 14.50
N GLN A 154 6.51 -2.53 14.79
CA GLN A 154 7.00 -3.84 15.21
C GLN A 154 6.35 -4.31 16.52
N LYS A 155 6.19 -3.41 17.50
CA LYS A 155 5.50 -3.74 18.76
C LYS A 155 4.04 -4.12 18.51
N LEU A 156 3.31 -3.34 17.69
CA LEU A 156 1.92 -3.65 17.34
C LEU A 156 1.77 -4.98 16.61
N MET A 157 2.71 -5.33 15.73
CA MET A 157 2.72 -6.62 15.05
C MET A 157 2.97 -7.78 16.02
N GLN A 158 3.90 -7.63 16.97
CA GLN A 158 4.15 -8.63 18.01
C GLN A 158 2.95 -8.83 18.92
N ASP A 159 2.34 -7.75 19.39
CA ASP A 159 1.14 -7.79 20.25
C ASP A 159 -0.04 -8.47 19.53
N ARG A 160 -0.16 -8.27 18.22
CA ARG A 160 -1.19 -8.92 17.38
C ARG A 160 -0.93 -10.42 17.22
N ALA A 161 0.30 -10.82 16.93
CA ALA A 161 0.71 -12.22 16.84
C ALA A 161 0.47 -12.98 18.16
N ASN A 162 0.72 -12.35 19.29
CA ASN A 162 0.49 -12.93 20.62
C ASN A 162 -1.00 -13.10 20.99
N LYS A 163 -1.90 -12.31 20.38
CA LYS A 163 -3.34 -12.41 20.61
C LYS A 163 -4.04 -13.42 19.69
N ILE A 164 -3.42 -13.73 18.56
CA ILE A 164 -3.94 -14.67 17.56
C ILE A 164 -2.99 -15.84 17.53
N THR A 165 -3.26 -16.88 18.32
CA THR A 165 -2.47 -18.13 18.40
C THR A 165 -2.57 -18.99 17.13
N HIS A 166 -2.57 -18.39 15.97
CA HIS A 166 -2.43 -19.07 14.69
C HIS A 166 -1.16 -18.58 14.02
N GLU A 167 -0.30 -19.55 13.65
CA GLU A 167 0.93 -19.38 12.88
C GLU A 167 0.61 -18.78 11.49
N GLU A 168 0.31 -17.47 11.42
CA GLU A 168 0.43 -16.77 10.16
C GLU A 168 1.90 -16.70 9.81
N LYS A 169 2.33 -17.50 8.85
CA LYS A 169 3.70 -17.44 8.31
C LYS A 169 3.91 -16.03 7.76
N LYS A 170 4.77 -15.26 8.45
CA LYS A 170 5.24 -13.96 7.95
C LYS A 170 5.72 -14.12 6.51
N ASP A 171 5.32 -13.19 5.65
CA ASP A 171 5.80 -13.14 4.27
C ASP A 171 7.29 -12.74 4.21
N ILE A 172 7.88 -12.74 3.00
CA ILE A 172 9.30 -12.43 2.81
C ILE A 172 9.65 -10.98 3.19
N HIS A 173 8.71 -10.05 3.09
CA HIS A 173 8.90 -8.65 3.47
C HIS A 173 8.92 -8.48 4.99
N GLU A 174 7.96 -9.08 5.68
CA GLU A 174 7.84 -9.01 7.15
C GLU A 174 9.01 -9.70 7.89
N LYS A 175 9.63 -10.69 7.26
CA LYS A 175 10.81 -11.39 7.79
C LYS A 175 12.10 -10.58 7.66
N ASN A 176 12.17 -9.65 6.72
CA ASN A 176 13.39 -8.90 6.40
C ASN A 176 13.36 -7.50 7.04
N LYS A 177 14.01 -7.38 8.21
CA LYS A 177 14.08 -6.11 8.95
C LYS A 177 14.67 -4.97 8.12
N GLN A 178 15.72 -5.23 7.34
CA GLN A 178 16.35 -4.22 6.49
C GLN A 178 15.37 -3.71 5.42
N HIS A 179 14.58 -4.62 4.83
CA HIS A 179 13.54 -4.24 3.87
C HIS A 179 12.49 -3.30 4.49
N LEU A 180 12.06 -3.57 5.73
CA LEU A 180 11.11 -2.70 6.43
C LEU A 180 11.68 -1.31 6.72
N GLU A 181 12.97 -1.24 7.12
CA GLU A 181 13.67 0.02 7.36
C GLU A 181 13.84 0.82 6.07
N ASP A 182 14.27 0.17 4.99
CA ASP A 182 14.43 0.79 3.67
C ASP A 182 13.08 1.32 3.14
N ALA A 183 12.02 0.54 3.26
CA ALA A 183 10.67 0.93 2.85
C ALA A 183 10.16 2.14 3.66
N TYR A 184 10.34 2.16 4.97
CA TYR A 184 9.94 3.30 5.81
C TYR A 184 10.70 4.58 5.43
N ASN A 185 12.02 4.48 5.27
CA ASN A 185 12.85 5.62 4.89
C ASN A 185 12.47 6.17 3.51
N GLU A 186 12.17 5.28 2.57
CA GLU A 186 11.71 5.68 1.24
C GLU A 186 10.31 6.32 1.31
N ALA A 187 9.39 5.76 2.09
CA ALA A 187 8.07 6.35 2.28
C ALA A 187 8.15 7.80 2.78
N CYS A 188 9.01 8.09 3.75
CA CYS A 188 9.21 9.45 4.26
C CYS A 188 9.72 10.44 3.20
N LYS A 189 10.50 9.97 2.21
CA LYS A 189 10.93 10.77 1.05
C LYS A 189 9.78 10.99 0.08
N LEU A 190 9.04 9.93 -0.25
CA LEU A 190 7.92 9.96 -1.19
C LEU A 190 6.77 10.84 -0.72
N VAL A 191 6.45 10.83 0.57
CA VAL A 191 5.47 11.74 1.20
C VAL A 191 5.75 13.19 0.83
N LYS A 192 7.01 13.63 0.95
CA LYS A 192 7.42 14.99 0.59
C LYS A 192 7.43 15.22 -0.91
N LYS A 193 7.97 14.26 -1.67
CA LYS A 193 8.11 14.36 -3.12
C LYS A 193 6.78 14.46 -3.86
N TYR A 194 5.80 13.65 -3.45
CA TYR A 194 4.49 13.56 -4.11
C TYR A 194 3.37 14.28 -3.34
N ASN A 195 3.73 15.06 -2.32
CA ASN A 195 2.77 15.83 -1.50
C ASN A 195 1.63 14.96 -0.95
N TRP A 196 1.97 13.76 -0.43
CA TRP A 196 0.99 12.92 0.23
C TRP A 196 0.58 13.54 1.56
N CYS A 197 -0.66 13.32 1.98
CA CYS A 197 -1.14 13.73 3.28
C CYS A 197 -0.54 12.82 4.38
N GLU A 198 0.41 13.34 5.12
CA GLU A 198 1.05 12.61 6.22
C GLU A 198 0.18 12.65 7.47
N ILE A 199 -0.15 11.46 7.99
CA ILE A 199 -0.85 11.30 9.27
C ILE A 199 0.13 10.70 10.28
N LYS A 200 0.59 11.50 11.24
CA LYS A 200 1.48 11.02 12.30
C LYS A 200 0.70 10.15 13.27
N CYS A 201 1.09 8.89 13.40
CA CYS A 201 0.43 7.91 14.25
C CYS A 201 0.93 7.90 15.69
N VAL A 202 1.98 8.68 15.99
CA VAL A 202 2.60 8.78 17.33
C VAL A 202 2.88 10.24 17.64
N ASN A 203 2.56 10.66 18.86
CA ASN A 203 2.94 11.96 19.39
C ASN A 203 3.71 11.77 20.71
N ASN A 204 4.92 12.35 20.82
CA ASN A 204 5.74 12.33 22.04
C ASN A 204 5.81 10.97 22.76
N CYS A 205 6.02 9.88 21.99
CA CYS A 205 6.08 8.49 22.47
C CYS A 205 4.73 7.84 22.82
N LEU A 206 3.61 8.49 22.61
CA LEU A 206 2.28 7.90 22.77
C LEU A 206 1.68 7.58 21.42
N LEU A 207 1.16 6.36 21.27
CA LEU A 207 0.33 5.99 20.12
C LEU A 207 -0.96 6.80 20.14
N TYR A 208 -1.32 7.43 19.03
CA TYR A 208 -2.67 7.94 18.87
C TYR A 208 -3.63 6.74 18.87
N THR A 209 -4.52 6.73 19.85
CA THR A 209 -5.65 5.80 19.77
C THR A 209 -6.61 6.31 18.73
N SER A 210 -7.36 5.38 18.13
CA SER A 210 -8.31 5.68 17.07
C SER A 210 -9.43 6.67 17.46
N ASP A 211 -9.49 7.06 18.72
CA ASP A 211 -10.49 8.00 19.26
C ASP A 211 -9.95 9.45 19.37
N ALA A 212 -8.67 9.66 19.02
CA ALA A 212 -7.99 10.95 19.05
C ALA A 212 -7.64 11.51 17.66
N ALA A 213 -8.11 10.85 16.58
CA ALA A 213 -7.87 11.25 15.19
C ALA A 213 -9.15 11.82 14.54
#